data_88cd74f66d737978f32617b31d0d4f1d
#
_entry.id   88cd74f66d737978f32617b31d0d4f1d
#
_cell.length_a   1.000
_cell.length_b   1.000
_cell.length_c   1.000
_cell.angle_alpha   90.00
_cell.angle_beta   90.00
_cell.angle_gamma   90.00
#
_symmetry.space_group_name_H-M   'P 1'
#
loop_
_entity.id
_entity.type
_entity.pdbx_description
1 polymer ?
#
loop_
_entity_poly.entity_id
_entity_poly.type
_entity_poly.pdbx_seq_one_letter_code
_entity_poly.pdbx_strand_id
1 'polypeptide(L)'
;MNYNTKNNNRARQIVIVLLAVAAIVAGIICGIADGRAAEERLATCWVMCKPGGQVHVRRRPTTDSKSETQLDCGDEFLTDGTSENGWIRAYGVGEDGGGWVYVGYVVTEKPQKIGSRYVCVAKKQAACRRWIGGPQVEGHPWIRNGENVDVFLMADGWAVTNRGYIKSEWLESDPE
;
A
#
# COMPACT_ATOMS: atom_id res chain seq x y z
N MET A 1 -7.58 8.85 36.74
CA MET A 1 -7.60 7.47 36.26
C MET A 1 -7.94 7.45 34.79
N ASN A 2 -6.93 7.53 33.91
CA ASN A 2 -7.15 7.55 32.45
C ASN A 2 -5.88 7.10 31.67
N TYR A 3 -5.40 5.87 31.94
CA TYR A 3 -4.21 5.31 31.28
C TYR A 3 -4.53 4.15 30.30
N ASN A 4 -5.78 3.74 30.14
CA ASN A 4 -6.11 2.49 29.43
C ASN A 4 -6.54 2.66 27.96
N THR A 5 -6.84 3.86 27.50
CA THR A 5 -7.34 4.10 26.14
C THR A 5 -6.23 4.21 25.07
N LYS A 6 -5.03 4.66 25.46
CA LYS A 6 -3.90 4.82 24.52
C LYS A 6 -3.28 3.47 24.09
N ASN A 7 -3.26 2.47 24.99
CA ASN A 7 -2.73 1.14 24.68
C ASN A 7 -3.66 0.32 23.76
N ASN A 8 -4.97 0.47 23.89
CA ASN A 8 -5.94 -0.23 23.04
C ASN A 8 -5.91 0.23 21.57
N ASN A 9 -5.58 1.49 21.32
CA ASN A 9 -5.47 2.00 19.94
C ASN A 9 -4.19 1.52 19.23
N ARG A 10 -3.07 1.38 19.96
CA ARG A 10 -1.83 0.81 19.40
C ARG A 10 -1.99 -0.68 19.10
N ALA A 11 -2.60 -1.43 20.01
CA ALA A 11 -2.89 -2.85 19.81
C ALA A 11 -3.85 -3.08 18.62
N ARG A 12 -4.89 -2.26 18.46
CA ARG A 12 -5.82 -2.31 17.31
C ARG A 12 -5.13 -1.94 16.00
N GLN A 13 -4.23 -0.96 15.98
CA GLN A 13 -3.47 -0.60 14.79
C GLN A 13 -2.50 -1.71 14.37
N ILE A 14 -1.84 -2.36 15.32
CA ILE A 14 -0.96 -3.51 15.06
C ILE A 14 -1.76 -4.69 14.50
N VAL A 15 -2.95 -4.97 15.02
CA VAL A 15 -3.84 -6.04 14.54
C VAL A 15 -4.34 -5.73 13.11
N ILE A 16 -4.66 -4.49 12.78
CA ILE A 16 -5.12 -4.10 11.43
C ILE A 16 -3.98 -4.23 10.42
N VAL A 17 -2.76 -3.84 10.76
CA VAL A 17 -1.58 -4.00 9.90
C VAL A 17 -1.25 -5.49 9.72
N LEU A 18 -1.33 -6.30 10.77
CA LEU A 18 -1.15 -7.75 10.71
C LEU A 18 -2.24 -8.44 9.88
N LEU A 19 -3.49 -7.97 9.91
CA LEU A 19 -4.57 -8.50 9.09
C LEU A 19 -4.44 -8.09 7.62
N ALA A 20 -3.93 -6.89 7.32
CA ALA A 20 -3.64 -6.48 5.94
C ALA A 20 -2.47 -7.28 5.35
N VAL A 21 -1.41 -7.51 6.13
CA VAL A 21 -0.28 -8.39 5.74
C VAL A 21 -0.74 -9.83 5.61
N ALA A 22 -1.61 -10.32 6.50
CA ALA A 22 -2.17 -11.67 6.44
C ALA A 22 -3.09 -11.86 5.22
N ALA A 23 -3.80 -10.83 4.76
CA ALA A 23 -4.63 -10.89 3.55
C ALA A 23 -3.77 -10.97 2.28
N ILE A 24 -2.65 -10.25 2.23
CA ILE A 24 -1.66 -10.34 1.15
C ILE A 24 -1.03 -11.74 1.12
N VAL A 25 -0.62 -12.27 2.28
CA VAL A 25 -0.05 -13.62 2.42
C VAL A 25 -1.10 -14.70 2.16
N ALA A 26 -2.34 -14.54 2.60
CA ALA A 26 -3.42 -15.50 2.35
C ALA A 26 -3.84 -15.57 0.88
N GLY A 27 -3.82 -14.47 0.14
CA GLY A 27 -4.04 -14.45 -1.31
C GLY A 27 -2.98 -15.25 -2.09
N ILE A 28 -1.75 -15.28 -1.57
CA ILE A 28 -0.63 -16.06 -2.14
C ILE A 28 -0.73 -17.55 -1.76
N ILE A 29 -1.26 -17.90 -0.58
CA ILE A 29 -1.28 -19.27 -0.04
C ILE A 29 -2.49 -20.09 -0.54
N CYS A 30 -3.63 -19.47 -0.88
CA CYS A 30 -4.82 -20.20 -1.37
C CYS A 30 -4.66 -20.89 -2.74
N GLY A 31 -3.51 -20.76 -3.41
CA GLY A 31 -3.19 -21.47 -4.66
C GLY A 31 -2.37 -22.77 -4.50
N ILE A 32 -2.03 -23.19 -3.27
CA ILE A 32 -1.08 -24.30 -3.06
C ILE A 32 -1.75 -25.39 -2.22
N ALA A 33 -2.57 -26.21 -2.82
CA ALA A 33 -3.00 -27.48 -2.28
C ALA A 33 -2.96 -28.55 -3.37
N ASP A 34 -1.76 -28.89 -3.83
CA ASP A 34 -1.47 -30.20 -4.45
C ASP A 34 0.04 -30.47 -4.30
N GLY A 35 0.37 -31.59 -3.67
CA GLY A 35 1.70 -31.99 -3.24
C GLY A 35 2.70 -32.27 -4.37
N ARG A 36 3.09 -31.22 -5.10
CA ARG A 36 4.30 -31.18 -5.92
C ARG A 36 5.26 -30.21 -5.28
N ALA A 37 6.56 -30.57 -5.26
CA ALA A 37 7.65 -29.73 -4.76
C ALA A 37 7.37 -28.27 -5.12
N ALA A 38 7.29 -27.42 -4.08
CA ALA A 38 7.01 -26.00 -4.23
C ALA A 38 8.16 -25.39 -5.06
N GLU A 39 7.99 -25.32 -6.37
CA GLU A 39 8.64 -24.28 -7.15
C GLU A 39 8.19 -22.97 -6.50
N GLU A 40 9.13 -22.26 -5.91
CA GLU A 40 8.89 -20.93 -5.33
C GLU A 40 8.33 -20.05 -6.44
N ARG A 41 6.99 -19.97 -6.53
CA ARG A 41 6.32 -19.15 -7.53
C ARG A 41 6.39 -17.73 -7.05
N LEU A 42 7.28 -16.98 -7.65
CA LEU A 42 7.35 -15.54 -7.45
C LEU A 42 6.04 -14.91 -7.96
N ALA A 43 5.45 -14.06 -7.14
CA ALA A 43 4.30 -13.24 -7.52
C ALA A 43 4.78 -11.88 -8.00
N THR A 44 4.06 -11.29 -8.96
CA THR A 44 4.31 -9.92 -9.39
C THR A 44 3.55 -8.96 -8.48
N CYS A 45 4.26 -7.93 -8.01
CA CYS A 45 3.71 -6.79 -7.29
C CYS A 45 4.08 -5.49 -7.99
N TRP A 46 3.35 -4.42 -7.69
CA TRP A 46 3.57 -3.09 -8.27
C TRP A 46 3.76 -2.04 -7.18
N VAL A 47 4.52 -1.00 -7.53
CA VAL A 47 4.68 0.19 -6.69
C VAL A 47 3.54 1.16 -6.98
N MET A 48 2.82 1.59 -5.93
CA MET A 48 1.78 2.60 -6.02
C MET A 48 2.15 3.79 -5.15
N CYS A 49 2.66 4.85 -5.78
CA CYS A 49 3.02 6.11 -5.14
C CYS A 49 2.53 7.31 -5.97
N LYS A 50 2.80 8.53 -5.52
CA LYS A 50 2.45 9.72 -6.30
C LYS A 50 3.27 9.78 -7.59
N PRO A 51 2.72 10.30 -8.70
CA PRO A 51 3.45 10.51 -9.93
C PRO A 51 4.74 11.30 -9.71
N GLY A 52 5.84 10.83 -10.31
CA GLY A 52 7.19 11.39 -10.12
C GLY A 52 7.82 11.06 -8.75
N GLY A 53 7.11 10.33 -7.89
CA GLY A 53 7.69 9.76 -6.67
C GLY A 53 8.40 8.44 -6.94
N GLN A 54 9.35 8.13 -6.05
CA GLN A 54 10.13 6.90 -6.10
C GLN A 54 10.09 6.19 -4.74
N VAL A 55 10.15 4.86 -4.76
CA VAL A 55 10.19 4.02 -3.57
C VAL A 55 11.53 3.32 -3.49
N HIS A 56 12.20 3.45 -2.35
CA HIS A 56 13.51 2.85 -2.13
C HIS A 56 13.41 1.32 -1.99
N VAL A 57 14.26 0.62 -2.71
CA VAL A 57 14.60 -0.78 -2.47
C VAL A 57 15.82 -0.80 -1.57
N ARG A 58 15.69 -1.36 -0.38
CA ARG A 58 16.74 -1.31 0.65
C ARG A 58 17.37 -2.69 0.89
N ARG A 59 18.63 -2.67 1.30
CA ARG A 59 19.39 -3.90 1.59
C ARG A 59 18.79 -4.70 2.76
N ARG A 60 18.22 -4.03 3.77
CA ARG A 60 17.58 -4.62 4.95
C ARG A 60 16.20 -4.00 5.19
N PRO A 61 15.26 -4.70 5.86
CA PRO A 61 13.89 -4.24 6.10
C PRO A 61 13.82 -3.14 7.19
N THR A 62 14.50 -2.03 6.96
CA THR A 62 14.55 -0.86 7.84
C THR A 62 14.81 0.42 7.06
N THR A 63 14.29 1.53 7.55
CA THR A 63 14.51 2.87 6.98
C THR A 63 15.96 3.34 7.04
N ASP A 64 16.75 2.82 7.98
CA ASP A 64 18.16 3.18 8.20
C ASP A 64 19.10 2.41 7.27
N SER A 65 18.60 1.40 6.56
CA SER A 65 19.40 0.64 5.63
C SER A 65 19.70 1.42 4.36
N LYS A 66 20.87 1.18 3.77
CA LYS A 66 21.24 1.73 2.46
C LYS A 66 20.18 1.38 1.42
N SER A 67 19.82 2.35 0.58
CA SER A 67 19.04 2.13 -0.63
C SER A 67 19.95 1.55 -1.70
N GLU A 68 19.59 0.41 -2.27
CA GLU A 68 20.32 -0.21 -3.38
C GLU A 68 19.85 0.37 -4.71
N THR A 69 18.53 0.61 -4.84
CA THR A 69 17.92 1.23 -6.01
C THR A 69 16.60 1.89 -5.62
N GLN A 70 15.93 2.47 -6.58
CA GLN A 70 14.60 3.07 -6.46
C GLN A 70 13.70 2.52 -7.57
N LEU A 71 12.43 2.33 -7.25
CA LEU A 71 11.37 1.98 -8.17
C LEU A 71 10.47 3.19 -8.40
N ASP A 72 10.14 3.45 -9.64
CA ASP A 72 9.20 4.50 -9.99
C ASP A 72 7.76 4.07 -9.72
N CYS A 73 6.88 5.05 -9.70
CA CYS A 73 5.46 4.82 -9.52
C CYS A 73 4.90 4.01 -10.70
N GLY A 74 4.36 2.83 -10.41
CA GLY A 74 3.84 1.89 -11.41
C GLY A 74 4.82 0.79 -11.82
N ASP A 75 6.07 0.84 -11.36
CA ASP A 75 7.04 -0.23 -11.60
C ASP A 75 6.59 -1.54 -10.94
N GLU A 76 6.96 -2.64 -11.60
CA GLU A 76 6.72 -3.99 -11.10
C GLU A 76 7.99 -4.63 -10.53
N PHE A 77 7.81 -5.55 -9.61
CA PHE A 77 8.86 -6.40 -9.07
C PHE A 77 8.30 -7.77 -8.69
N LEU A 78 9.20 -8.74 -8.52
CA LEU A 78 8.84 -10.09 -8.12
C LEU A 78 9.02 -10.27 -6.61
N THR A 79 8.17 -11.09 -5.97
CA THR A 79 8.25 -11.43 -4.56
C THR A 79 7.84 -12.87 -4.30
N ASP A 80 8.45 -13.50 -3.31
CA ASP A 80 8.04 -14.79 -2.75
C ASP A 80 7.05 -14.65 -1.59
N GLY A 81 6.66 -13.40 -1.26
CA GLY A 81 5.80 -13.10 -0.12
C GLY A 81 6.52 -12.96 1.22
N THR A 82 7.83 -13.19 1.27
CA THR A 82 8.61 -12.99 2.51
C THR A 82 8.49 -11.54 2.98
N SER A 83 8.03 -11.37 4.21
CA SER A 83 7.84 -10.05 4.81
C SER A 83 8.42 -9.96 6.22
N GLU A 84 8.99 -8.79 6.55
CA GLU A 84 9.59 -8.51 7.85
C GLU A 84 9.41 -7.01 8.19
N ASN A 85 8.94 -6.70 9.41
CA ASN A 85 8.82 -5.33 9.93
C ASN A 85 8.05 -4.36 9.01
N GLY A 86 7.07 -4.84 8.22
CA GLY A 86 6.33 -4.02 7.26
C GLY A 86 7.07 -3.79 5.93
N TRP A 87 8.09 -4.61 5.64
CA TRP A 87 8.80 -4.66 4.37
C TRP A 87 8.56 -6.00 3.69
N ILE A 88 8.53 -6.03 2.37
CA ILE A 88 8.41 -7.24 1.55
C ILE A 88 9.68 -7.44 0.73
N ARG A 89 10.08 -8.68 0.57
CA ARG A 89 11.26 -9.05 -0.23
C ARG A 89 10.94 -8.85 -1.71
N ALA A 90 11.80 -8.10 -2.40
CA ALA A 90 11.70 -7.84 -3.83
C ALA A 90 12.88 -8.50 -4.56
N TYR A 91 12.59 -9.12 -5.70
CA TYR A 91 13.56 -9.79 -6.57
C TYR A 91 13.57 -9.15 -7.95
N GLY A 92 14.69 -9.32 -8.66
CA GLY A 92 14.84 -8.80 -10.02
C GLY A 92 15.04 -7.29 -10.10
N VAL A 93 15.36 -6.64 -8.98
CA VAL A 93 15.56 -5.18 -8.87
C VAL A 93 16.91 -4.87 -8.23
N GLY A 94 17.58 -3.82 -8.74
CA GLY A 94 18.91 -3.39 -8.29
C GLY A 94 20.06 -4.29 -8.77
N GLU A 95 21.29 -3.87 -8.48
CA GLU A 95 22.51 -4.56 -8.93
C GLU A 95 22.70 -5.93 -8.27
N ASP A 96 22.32 -6.07 -7.00
CA ASP A 96 22.42 -7.32 -6.24
C ASP A 96 21.21 -8.27 -6.48
N GLY A 97 20.34 -7.95 -7.45
CA GLY A 97 19.19 -8.79 -7.85
C GLY A 97 18.01 -8.78 -6.87
N GLY A 98 18.03 -7.93 -5.84
CA GLY A 98 16.89 -7.79 -4.95
C GLY A 98 17.14 -6.96 -3.70
N GLY A 99 16.07 -6.75 -2.92
CA GLY A 99 16.12 -5.95 -1.71
C GLY A 99 14.80 -6.00 -0.96
N TRP A 100 14.48 -4.95 -0.21
CA TRP A 100 13.27 -4.81 0.58
C TRP A 100 12.52 -3.54 0.21
N VAL A 101 11.22 -3.67 -0.05
CA VAL A 101 10.30 -2.58 -0.36
C VAL A 101 9.30 -2.42 0.78
N TYR A 102 8.99 -1.18 1.15
CA TYR A 102 8.01 -0.93 2.22
C TYR A 102 6.59 -1.23 1.74
N VAL A 103 5.87 -2.10 2.45
CA VAL A 103 4.53 -2.59 2.04
C VAL A 103 3.48 -1.49 1.88
N GLY A 104 3.65 -0.34 2.52
CA GLY A 104 2.74 0.80 2.38
C GLY A 104 2.69 1.42 0.98
N TYR A 105 3.54 0.97 0.07
CA TYR A 105 3.57 1.39 -1.34
C TYR A 105 3.39 0.21 -2.31
N VAL A 106 3.07 -0.98 -1.82
CA VAL A 106 2.98 -2.20 -2.63
C VAL A 106 1.53 -2.59 -2.82
N VAL A 107 1.18 -2.96 -4.05
CA VAL A 107 -0.11 -3.51 -4.45
C VAL A 107 0.09 -4.79 -5.26
N THR A 108 -0.91 -5.67 -5.23
CA THR A 108 -0.89 -6.97 -5.91
C THR A 108 -1.60 -6.92 -7.26
N GLU A 109 -2.37 -5.86 -7.51
CA GLU A 109 -3.02 -5.58 -8.80
C GLU A 109 -2.28 -4.46 -9.52
N LYS A 110 -2.17 -4.56 -10.85
CA LYS A 110 -1.57 -3.51 -11.67
C LYS A 110 -2.33 -2.20 -11.51
N PRO A 111 -1.69 -1.11 -11.05
CA PRO A 111 -2.36 0.16 -10.84
C PRO A 111 -2.94 0.74 -12.14
N GLN A 112 -4.17 1.23 -12.07
CA GLN A 112 -4.86 1.86 -13.19
C GLN A 112 -4.83 3.38 -13.04
N LYS A 113 -4.59 4.08 -14.14
CA LYS A 113 -4.73 5.54 -14.22
C LYS A 113 -6.21 5.90 -14.31
N ILE A 114 -6.68 6.83 -13.49
CA ILE A 114 -8.11 7.10 -13.33
C ILE A 114 -8.47 8.51 -13.83
N GLY A 115 -8.00 9.57 -13.22
CA GLY A 115 -8.45 10.96 -13.44
C GLY A 115 -9.28 11.49 -12.28
N SER A 116 -10.04 12.56 -12.51
CA SER A 116 -10.83 13.21 -11.45
C SER A 116 -11.97 12.35 -10.93
N ARG A 117 -12.23 12.42 -9.63
CA ARG A 117 -13.32 11.72 -8.93
C ARG A 117 -13.86 12.58 -7.79
N TYR A 118 -15.11 12.34 -7.43
CA TYR A 118 -15.74 12.94 -6.26
C TYR A 118 -15.63 12.02 -5.05
N VAL A 119 -15.40 12.60 -3.88
CA VAL A 119 -15.41 11.87 -2.62
C VAL A 119 -16.86 11.68 -2.16
N CYS A 120 -17.31 10.42 -2.10
CA CYS A 120 -18.64 10.04 -1.62
C CYS A 120 -18.51 9.15 -0.38
N VAL A 121 -18.87 9.67 0.77
CA VAL A 121 -18.79 8.95 2.04
C VAL A 121 -20.06 9.19 2.87
N ALA A 122 -20.54 8.15 3.54
CA ALA A 122 -21.67 8.26 4.47
C ALA A 122 -21.38 9.23 5.64
N LYS A 123 -20.09 9.40 5.98
CA LYS A 123 -19.61 10.40 6.93
C LYS A 123 -19.32 11.69 6.19
N LYS A 124 -19.30 12.82 6.89
CA LYS A 124 -19.04 14.15 6.29
C LYS A 124 -17.67 14.28 5.64
N GLN A 125 -16.71 13.39 5.92
CA GLN A 125 -15.31 13.49 5.52
C GLN A 125 -14.66 12.12 5.36
N ALA A 126 -13.78 11.99 4.37
CA ALA A 126 -12.87 10.85 4.16
C ALA A 126 -11.49 11.13 4.75
N ALA A 127 -10.87 10.14 5.37
CA ALA A 127 -9.52 10.26 5.90
C ALA A 127 -8.48 10.08 4.78
N CYS A 128 -7.59 11.05 4.63
CA CYS A 128 -6.46 11.00 3.72
C CYS A 128 -5.21 10.47 4.46
N ARG A 129 -4.47 9.55 3.86
CA ARG A 129 -3.34 8.87 4.47
C ARG A 129 -2.04 9.14 3.72
N ARG A 130 -0.90 8.99 4.42
CA ARG A 130 0.45 9.21 3.86
C ARG A 130 0.87 8.06 2.91
N TRP A 131 0.42 6.83 3.20
CA TRP A 131 0.58 5.61 2.39
C TRP A 131 -0.56 4.63 2.67
N ILE A 132 -0.62 3.51 1.96
CA ILE A 132 -1.64 2.46 2.13
C ILE A 132 -1.64 1.98 3.59
N GLY A 133 -2.78 2.11 4.26
CA GLY A 133 -2.94 1.74 5.68
C GLY A 133 -2.19 2.61 6.69
N GLY A 134 -1.43 3.61 6.23
CA GLY A 134 -0.58 4.46 7.06
C GLY A 134 -1.33 5.51 7.90
N PRO A 135 -0.58 6.40 8.61
CA PRO A 135 -1.16 7.50 9.36
C PRO A 135 -1.80 8.53 8.44
N GLN A 136 -2.63 9.37 9.02
CA GLN A 136 -3.23 10.49 8.30
C GLN A 136 -2.17 11.50 7.84
N VAL A 137 -2.45 12.18 6.73
CA VAL A 137 -1.64 13.30 6.23
C VAL A 137 -1.68 14.44 7.26
N GLU A 138 -0.53 15.04 7.52
CA GLU A 138 -0.44 16.22 8.39
C GLU A 138 -1.04 17.46 7.73
N GLY A 139 -1.60 18.37 8.53
CA GLY A 139 -2.19 19.63 8.08
C GLY A 139 -3.62 19.49 7.54
N HIS A 140 -3.82 18.67 6.51
CA HIS A 140 -5.12 18.49 5.85
C HIS A 140 -5.52 17.01 5.74
N PRO A 141 -5.78 16.32 6.86
CA PRO A 141 -6.01 14.87 6.88
C PRO A 141 -7.39 14.44 6.37
N TRP A 142 -8.26 15.39 6.03
CA TRP A 142 -9.63 15.14 5.66
C TRP A 142 -9.98 15.72 4.30
N ILE A 143 -10.80 14.99 3.54
CA ILE A 143 -11.44 15.42 2.30
C ILE A 143 -12.95 15.41 2.55
N ARG A 144 -13.62 16.50 2.20
CA ARG A 144 -15.07 16.61 2.43
C ARG A 144 -15.85 15.75 1.46
N ASN A 145 -17.03 15.30 1.91
CA ASN A 145 -17.99 14.68 1.00
C ASN A 145 -18.39 15.66 -0.11
N GLY A 146 -18.40 15.18 -1.36
CA GLY A 146 -18.64 16.00 -2.55
C GLY A 146 -17.40 16.77 -3.06
N GLU A 147 -16.26 16.72 -2.38
CA GLU A 147 -15.03 17.37 -2.85
C GLU A 147 -14.43 16.56 -4.03
N ASN A 148 -14.04 17.28 -5.09
CA ASN A 148 -13.34 16.67 -6.22
C ASN A 148 -11.86 16.48 -5.91
N VAL A 149 -11.30 15.35 -6.31
CA VAL A 149 -9.87 15.00 -6.17
C VAL A 149 -9.33 14.41 -7.46
N ASP A 150 -8.08 14.74 -7.76
CA ASP A 150 -7.36 14.08 -8.85
C ASP A 150 -6.86 12.73 -8.38
N VAL A 151 -7.33 11.67 -9.01
CA VAL A 151 -6.92 10.29 -8.76
C VAL A 151 -5.89 9.89 -9.80
N PHE A 152 -4.66 9.70 -9.38
CA PHE A 152 -3.56 9.32 -10.25
C PHE A 152 -3.57 7.82 -10.57
N LEU A 153 -3.66 7.00 -9.53
CA LEU A 153 -3.64 5.54 -9.61
C LEU A 153 -4.66 4.92 -8.65
N MET A 154 -5.16 3.74 -9.02
CA MET A 154 -6.07 2.94 -8.19
C MET A 154 -5.70 1.46 -8.30
N ALA A 155 -5.57 0.77 -7.16
CA ALA A 155 -5.39 -0.67 -7.05
C ALA A 155 -5.69 -1.15 -5.62
N ASP A 156 -6.03 -2.42 -5.44
CA ASP A 156 -6.21 -3.10 -4.14
C ASP A 156 -7.12 -2.32 -3.15
N GLY A 157 -8.17 -1.70 -3.65
CA GLY A 157 -9.11 -0.93 -2.83
C GLY A 157 -8.56 0.40 -2.31
N TRP A 158 -7.45 0.90 -2.88
CA TRP A 158 -6.86 2.20 -2.58
C TRP A 158 -6.69 3.05 -3.82
N ALA A 159 -6.71 4.36 -3.61
CA ALA A 159 -6.43 5.37 -4.63
C ALA A 159 -5.34 6.33 -4.13
N VAL A 160 -4.39 6.65 -5.02
CA VAL A 160 -3.43 7.74 -4.84
C VAL A 160 -3.99 9.00 -5.45
N THR A 161 -4.14 10.04 -4.64
CA THR A 161 -4.70 11.33 -5.06
C THR A 161 -3.70 12.46 -4.88
N ASN A 162 -4.04 13.65 -5.39
CA ASN A 162 -3.30 14.88 -5.11
C ASN A 162 -3.26 15.23 -3.60
N ARG A 163 -4.14 14.64 -2.78
CA ARG A 163 -4.23 14.85 -1.33
C ARG A 163 -3.55 13.76 -0.51
N GLY A 164 -3.29 12.58 -1.08
CA GLY A 164 -2.71 11.41 -0.44
C GLY A 164 -3.47 10.13 -0.80
N TYR A 165 -3.39 9.11 0.05
CA TYR A 165 -4.06 7.84 -0.16
C TYR A 165 -5.43 7.82 0.51
N ILE A 166 -6.46 7.41 -0.23
CA ILE A 166 -7.82 7.22 0.27
C ILE A 166 -8.35 5.85 -0.17
N LYS A 167 -9.42 5.38 0.46
CA LYS A 167 -10.10 4.17 0.03
C LYS A 167 -10.82 4.42 -1.30
N SER A 168 -10.66 3.52 -2.27
CA SER A 168 -11.31 3.63 -3.57
C SER A 168 -12.82 3.55 -3.50
N GLU A 169 -13.37 2.83 -2.51
CA GLU A 169 -14.81 2.74 -2.22
C GLU A 169 -15.46 4.09 -1.85
N TRP A 170 -14.65 5.12 -1.60
CA TRP A 170 -15.12 6.48 -1.30
C TRP A 170 -15.09 7.41 -2.50
N LEU A 171 -14.82 6.87 -3.69
CA LEU A 171 -14.69 7.64 -4.92
C LEU A 171 -15.81 7.26 -5.90
N GLU A 172 -16.47 8.26 -6.44
CA GLU A 172 -17.46 8.12 -7.49
C GLU A 172 -17.02 8.88 -8.75
N SER A 173 -17.42 8.37 -9.91
CA SER A 173 -17.33 9.11 -11.17
C SER A 173 -18.23 10.34 -11.11
N ASP A 174 -17.91 11.32 -11.94
CA ASP A 174 -18.77 12.47 -12.16
C ASP A 174 -20.19 11.97 -12.51
N PRO A 175 -21.22 12.43 -11.80
CA PRO A 175 -22.59 12.21 -12.26
C PRO A 175 -22.75 12.95 -13.60
N GLU A 176 -22.99 12.19 -14.67
CA GLU A 176 -23.34 12.71 -15.99
C GLU A 176 -24.60 13.57 -15.94
#